data_142bc60e2edea472ae5bff3558cd3278
#
_entry.id   142bc60e2edea472ae5bff3558cd3278
#
_cell.length_a   1.000
_cell.length_b   1.000
_cell.length_c   1.000
_cell.angle_alpha   90.00
_cell.angle_beta   90.00
_cell.angle_gamma   90.00
#
_symmetry.space_group_name_H-M   'P 1'
#
loop_
_entity.id
_entity.type
_entity.pdbx_description
1 polymer ?
#
loop_
_entity_poly.entity_id
_entity_poly.type
_entity_poly.pdbx_seq_one_letter_code
_entity_poly.pdbx_strand_id
1 'polypeptide(L)'
;HLISHGQPIRRLVDDGHILGKNYIQVGLRGYWPGEDGFKWMREQKMRYHTMAEIERFGWDEVMEGVLNEANDGPEYLYISFDIDVLDPAYTPGTGTPESGGLTPREVFPLIRTLCSENNLVGFDLVELNPLVDPGYTTVLNSSMIVQECLTGIAMRKKGITERGYLDPLRLYDDPEEE
;
A
#
# COMPACT_ATOMS: atom_id res chain seq x y z
N HIS A 1 4.10 15.49 -25.01
CA HIS A 1 3.30 15.08 -23.88
C HIS A 1 3.85 15.77 -22.63
N LEU A 2 2.99 16.47 -21.89
CA LEU A 2 3.37 17.07 -20.63
C LEU A 2 3.70 15.97 -19.63
N ILE A 3 4.82 16.07 -18.95
CA ILE A 3 5.15 15.23 -17.79
C ILE A 3 4.18 15.63 -16.67
N SER A 4 3.41 14.68 -16.16
CA SER A 4 2.45 14.90 -15.07
C SER A 4 2.68 13.92 -13.93
N HIS A 5 2.10 14.20 -12.76
CA HIS A 5 2.17 13.33 -11.58
C HIS A 5 1.61 11.90 -11.84
N GLY A 6 0.71 11.72 -12.80
CA GLY A 6 0.18 10.41 -13.19
C GLY A 6 1.08 9.58 -14.11
N GLN A 7 2.30 10.01 -14.44
CA GLN A 7 3.14 9.33 -15.43
C GLN A 7 4.44 8.68 -14.90
N PRO A 8 4.90 8.85 -13.66
CA PRO A 8 6.19 8.32 -13.23
C PRO A 8 6.29 6.81 -13.43
N ILE A 9 5.28 6.06 -13.01
CA ILE A 9 5.28 4.59 -13.11
C ILE A 9 5.28 4.13 -14.57
N ARG A 10 4.48 4.77 -15.42
CA ARG A 10 4.48 4.47 -16.85
C ARG A 10 5.87 4.66 -17.45
N ARG A 11 6.55 5.74 -17.09
CA ARG A 11 7.92 6.01 -17.57
C ARG A 11 8.90 4.95 -17.08
N LEU A 12 8.83 4.56 -15.81
CA LEU A 12 9.70 3.54 -15.26
C LEU A 12 9.52 2.19 -15.99
N VAL A 13 8.29 1.83 -16.35
CA VAL A 13 7.99 0.60 -17.09
C VAL A 13 8.40 0.73 -18.57
N ASP A 14 8.00 1.81 -19.25
CA ASP A 14 8.29 2.03 -20.66
C ASP A 14 9.81 2.15 -20.94
N ASP A 15 10.57 2.75 -20.01
CA ASP A 15 12.03 2.91 -20.07
C ASP A 15 12.77 1.63 -19.58
N GLY A 16 12.04 0.60 -19.13
CA GLY A 16 12.59 -0.71 -18.75
C GLY A 16 13.28 -0.75 -17.37
N HIS A 17 13.06 0.25 -16.51
CA HIS A 17 13.62 0.29 -15.15
C HIS A 17 12.94 -0.70 -14.22
N ILE A 18 11.65 -0.94 -14.41
CA ILE A 18 10.87 -1.97 -13.70
C ILE A 18 10.06 -2.79 -14.69
N LEU A 19 9.83 -4.06 -14.37
CA LEU A 19 8.90 -4.89 -15.13
C LEU A 19 7.48 -4.64 -14.61
N GLY A 20 6.50 -4.49 -15.51
CA GLY A 20 5.11 -4.27 -15.09
C GLY A 20 4.59 -5.33 -14.14
N LYS A 21 4.95 -6.61 -14.33
CA LYS A 21 4.57 -7.71 -13.43
C LYS A 21 5.07 -7.56 -11.98
N ASN A 22 6.09 -6.72 -11.76
CA ASN A 22 6.64 -6.42 -10.44
C ASN A 22 6.06 -5.13 -9.84
N TYR A 23 5.03 -4.56 -10.48
CA TYR A 23 4.31 -3.41 -10.00
C TYR A 23 2.92 -3.84 -9.54
N ILE A 24 2.60 -3.54 -8.28
CA ILE A 24 1.35 -3.91 -7.62
C ILE A 24 0.65 -2.62 -7.19
N GLN A 25 -0.61 -2.47 -7.53
CA GLN A 25 -1.45 -1.36 -7.09
C GLN A 25 -2.58 -1.89 -6.22
N VAL A 26 -2.88 -1.19 -5.13
CA VAL A 26 -3.95 -1.58 -4.19
C VAL A 26 -4.86 -0.38 -3.94
N GLY A 27 -6.16 -0.62 -3.95
CA GLY A 27 -7.16 0.40 -3.60
C GLY A 27 -7.65 1.25 -4.77
N LEU A 28 -7.40 0.84 -6.01
CA LEU A 28 -7.86 1.56 -7.19
C LEU A 28 -9.38 1.68 -7.22
N ARG A 29 -9.85 2.89 -7.51
CA ARG A 29 -11.28 3.22 -7.65
C ARG A 29 -11.48 4.47 -8.52
N GLY A 30 -12.73 4.85 -8.72
CA GLY A 30 -13.09 5.99 -9.57
C GLY A 30 -13.09 5.63 -11.05
N TYR A 31 -12.94 6.65 -11.90
CA TYR A 31 -13.09 6.53 -13.35
C TYR A 31 -11.77 6.54 -14.12
N TRP A 32 -10.65 6.45 -13.43
CA TRP A 32 -9.30 6.41 -14.00
C TRP A 32 -8.59 5.10 -13.67
N PRO A 33 -7.69 4.63 -14.54
CA PRO A 33 -7.45 5.14 -15.90
C PRO A 33 -8.60 4.77 -16.85
N GLY A 34 -8.67 5.42 -18.02
CA GLY A 34 -9.57 5.01 -19.10
C GLY A 34 -9.15 3.71 -19.76
N GLU A 35 -9.92 3.28 -20.76
CA GLU A 35 -9.74 2.00 -21.46
C GLU A 35 -8.31 1.75 -21.98
N ASP A 36 -7.68 2.76 -22.58
CA ASP A 36 -6.30 2.69 -23.08
C ASP A 36 -5.29 2.44 -21.94
N GLY A 37 -5.51 3.03 -20.77
CA GLY A 37 -4.69 2.80 -19.58
C GLY A 37 -4.79 1.37 -19.09
N PHE A 38 -5.99 0.84 -18.95
CA PHE A 38 -6.20 -0.57 -18.58
C PHE A 38 -5.64 -1.55 -19.62
N LYS A 39 -5.76 -1.22 -20.89
CA LYS A 39 -5.16 -2.04 -21.95
C LYS A 39 -3.63 -2.11 -21.79
N TRP A 40 -2.98 -0.95 -21.62
CA TRP A 40 -1.55 -0.88 -21.37
C TRP A 40 -1.13 -1.65 -20.12
N MET A 41 -1.85 -1.49 -18.99
CA MET A 41 -1.59 -2.23 -17.75
C MET A 41 -1.62 -3.75 -17.98
N ARG A 42 -2.62 -4.25 -18.72
CA ARG A 42 -2.72 -5.67 -19.07
C ARG A 42 -1.56 -6.14 -19.95
N GLU A 43 -1.17 -5.35 -20.96
CA GLU A 43 -0.03 -5.65 -21.83
C GLU A 43 1.28 -5.74 -21.04
N GLN A 44 1.45 -4.89 -20.01
CA GLN A 44 2.59 -4.90 -19.13
C GLN A 44 2.49 -5.97 -18.01
N LYS A 45 1.37 -6.70 -17.93
CA LYS A 45 1.09 -7.69 -16.88
C LYS A 45 1.15 -7.10 -15.48
N MET A 46 0.74 -5.85 -15.32
CA MET A 46 0.67 -5.20 -14.03
C MET A 46 -0.36 -5.87 -13.13
N ARG A 47 -0.05 -5.97 -11.85
CA ARG A 47 -0.94 -6.49 -10.83
C ARG A 47 -1.69 -5.33 -10.20
N TYR A 48 -2.98 -5.49 -9.96
CA TYR A 48 -3.77 -4.45 -9.30
C TYR A 48 -4.98 -5.03 -8.58
N HIS A 49 -5.29 -4.44 -7.45
CA HIS A 49 -6.41 -4.80 -6.60
C HIS A 49 -7.31 -3.58 -6.43
N THR A 50 -8.54 -3.68 -6.91
CA THR A 50 -9.50 -2.57 -6.88
C THR A 50 -10.33 -2.61 -5.59
N MET A 51 -10.91 -1.48 -5.21
CA MET A 51 -11.88 -1.45 -4.10
C MET A 51 -13.08 -2.35 -4.37
N ALA A 52 -13.52 -2.50 -5.64
CA ALA A 52 -14.59 -3.42 -6.01
C ALA A 52 -14.21 -4.90 -5.80
N GLU A 53 -12.94 -5.26 -5.97
CA GLU A 53 -12.43 -6.59 -5.64
C GLU A 53 -12.43 -6.82 -4.14
N ILE A 54 -11.95 -5.84 -3.36
CA ILE A 54 -11.95 -5.88 -1.89
C ILE A 54 -13.38 -6.00 -1.34
N GLU A 55 -14.35 -5.26 -1.89
CA GLU A 55 -15.75 -5.36 -1.52
C GLU A 55 -16.33 -6.77 -1.80
N ARG A 56 -15.93 -7.37 -2.91
CA ARG A 56 -16.46 -8.67 -3.35
C ARG A 56 -15.90 -9.85 -2.58
N PHE A 57 -14.59 -9.87 -2.31
CA PHE A 57 -13.88 -11.02 -1.74
C PHE A 57 -13.51 -10.82 -0.28
N GLY A 58 -13.56 -9.58 0.21
CA GLY A 58 -13.15 -9.21 1.56
C GLY A 58 -11.70 -8.78 1.63
N TRP A 59 -11.42 -7.94 2.62
CA TRP A 59 -10.09 -7.36 2.85
C TRP A 59 -9.02 -8.43 3.11
N ASP A 60 -9.32 -9.39 3.97
CA ASP A 60 -8.32 -10.38 4.41
C ASP A 60 -7.85 -11.27 3.26
N GLU A 61 -8.77 -11.70 2.37
CA GLU A 61 -8.43 -12.52 1.21
C GLU A 61 -7.59 -11.75 0.20
N VAL A 62 -7.99 -10.52 -0.13
CA VAL A 62 -7.24 -9.68 -1.09
C VAL A 62 -5.87 -9.32 -0.52
N MET A 63 -5.79 -9.03 0.77
CA MET A 63 -4.52 -8.69 1.45
C MET A 63 -3.54 -9.85 1.46
N GLU A 64 -4.03 -11.06 1.69
CA GLU A 64 -3.21 -12.27 1.59
C GLU A 64 -2.61 -12.41 0.18
N GLY A 65 -3.42 -12.13 -0.86
CA GLY A 65 -2.96 -12.06 -2.25
C GLY A 65 -1.87 -11.03 -2.46
N VAL A 66 -2.07 -9.79 -2.00
CA VAL A 66 -1.10 -8.68 -2.12
C VAL A 66 0.24 -9.03 -1.45
N LEU A 67 0.20 -9.58 -0.23
CA LEU A 67 1.41 -9.99 0.49
C LEU A 67 2.16 -11.11 -0.23
N ASN A 68 1.44 -12.09 -0.77
CA ASN A 68 2.04 -13.17 -1.54
C ASN A 68 2.66 -12.64 -2.85
N GLU A 69 2.00 -11.72 -3.53
CA GLU A 69 2.53 -11.07 -4.73
C GLU A 69 3.77 -10.23 -4.45
N ALA A 70 3.82 -9.52 -3.33
CA ALA A 70 4.99 -8.77 -2.91
C ALA A 70 6.18 -9.69 -2.61
N ASN A 71 5.93 -10.86 -2.03
CA ASN A 71 6.95 -11.88 -1.75
C ASN A 71 7.37 -12.68 -2.99
N ASP A 72 6.56 -12.71 -4.07
CA ASP A 72 6.87 -13.33 -5.38
C ASP A 72 7.55 -12.35 -6.34
N GLY A 73 8.19 -11.32 -5.83
CA GLY A 73 8.84 -10.27 -6.59
C GLY A 73 10.38 -10.37 -6.58
N PRO A 74 11.04 -9.28 -7.01
CA PRO A 74 12.48 -9.09 -6.80
C PRO A 74 12.85 -9.10 -5.30
N GLU A 75 14.14 -9.25 -5.04
CA GLU A 75 14.69 -9.27 -3.67
C GLU A 75 14.34 -8.05 -2.83
N TYR A 76 14.11 -6.91 -3.47
CA TYR A 76 13.88 -5.63 -2.81
C TYR A 76 12.51 -5.07 -3.13
N LEU A 77 11.86 -4.52 -2.10
CA LEU A 77 10.57 -3.83 -2.20
C LEU A 77 10.75 -2.32 -2.07
N TYR A 78 10.09 -1.56 -2.93
CA TYR A 78 9.86 -0.12 -2.77
C TYR A 78 8.37 0.11 -2.58
N ILE A 79 7.97 0.89 -1.58
CA ILE A 79 6.58 1.25 -1.33
C ILE A 79 6.41 2.73 -1.61
N SER A 80 5.53 3.07 -2.55
CA SER A 80 5.00 4.42 -2.73
C SER A 80 3.59 4.44 -2.16
N PHE A 81 3.40 5.18 -1.08
CA PHE A 81 2.12 5.28 -0.40
C PHE A 81 1.43 6.58 -0.77
N ASP A 82 0.37 6.48 -1.54
CA ASP A 82 -0.49 7.61 -1.86
C ASP A 82 -1.56 7.75 -0.77
N ILE A 83 -1.61 8.93 -0.11
CA ILE A 83 -2.52 9.13 1.02
C ILE A 83 -3.99 9.13 0.59
N ASP A 84 -4.26 9.39 -0.67
CA ASP A 84 -5.63 9.42 -1.20
C ASP A 84 -6.22 8.01 -1.45
N VAL A 85 -5.42 6.94 -1.25
CA VAL A 85 -5.95 5.58 -1.21
C VAL A 85 -6.93 5.37 -0.06
N LEU A 86 -6.79 6.14 1.03
CA LEU A 86 -7.76 6.15 2.11
C LEU A 86 -9.01 6.93 1.71
N ASP A 87 -10.13 6.57 2.31
CA ASP A 87 -11.38 7.31 2.13
C ASP A 87 -11.24 8.75 2.65
N PRO A 88 -11.81 9.76 1.95
CA PRO A 88 -11.79 11.16 2.38
C PRO A 88 -12.36 11.42 3.77
N ALA A 89 -13.17 10.50 4.31
CA ALA A 89 -13.61 10.58 5.70
C ALA A 89 -12.44 10.51 6.70
N TYR A 90 -11.32 9.90 6.31
CA TYR A 90 -10.10 9.77 7.12
C TYR A 90 -8.97 10.68 6.66
N THR A 91 -8.91 10.97 5.36
CA THR A 91 -7.80 11.74 4.75
C THR A 91 -8.30 12.78 3.76
N PRO A 92 -9.03 13.82 4.26
CA PRO A 92 -9.53 14.88 3.39
C PRO A 92 -8.42 15.80 2.86
N GLY A 93 -7.23 15.80 3.45
CA GLY A 93 -6.10 16.69 3.12
C GLY A 93 -5.26 16.18 1.96
N THR A 94 -5.88 16.01 0.79
CA THR A 94 -5.20 15.58 -0.45
C THR A 94 -5.70 16.36 -1.66
N GLY A 95 -5.02 16.22 -2.79
CA GLY A 95 -5.35 16.94 -4.03
C GLY A 95 -6.52 16.34 -4.79
N THR A 96 -6.65 15.02 -4.80
CA THR A 96 -7.65 14.27 -5.59
C THR A 96 -8.40 13.25 -4.74
N PRO A 97 -9.17 13.69 -3.73
CA PRO A 97 -9.92 12.77 -2.89
C PRO A 97 -11.00 12.03 -3.70
N GLU A 98 -11.09 10.71 -3.51
CA GLU A 98 -12.08 9.86 -4.13
C GLU A 98 -12.77 9.01 -3.06
N SER A 99 -14.10 9.00 -3.02
CA SER A 99 -14.89 8.25 -2.03
C SER A 99 -14.78 6.74 -2.22
N GLY A 100 -15.04 5.98 -1.14
CA GLY A 100 -14.99 4.52 -1.17
C GLY A 100 -13.57 3.96 -1.10
N GLY A 101 -12.66 4.68 -0.43
CA GLY A 101 -11.28 4.25 -0.18
C GLY A 101 -11.11 3.33 1.01
N LEU A 102 -9.86 2.99 1.30
CA LEU A 102 -9.46 2.17 2.44
C LEU A 102 -9.60 2.93 3.76
N THR A 103 -9.63 2.18 4.84
CA THR A 103 -9.61 2.71 6.21
C THR A 103 -8.22 2.62 6.82
N PRO A 104 -7.89 3.45 7.83
CA PRO A 104 -6.64 3.31 8.58
C PRO A 104 -6.47 1.93 9.22
N ARG A 105 -7.57 1.29 9.64
CA ARG A 105 -7.54 -0.07 10.21
C ARG A 105 -7.02 -1.11 9.23
N GLU A 106 -7.34 -0.98 7.96
CA GLU A 106 -6.89 -1.86 6.90
C GLU A 106 -5.44 -1.59 6.52
N VAL A 107 -5.07 -0.32 6.40
CA VAL A 107 -3.78 0.11 5.87
C VAL A 107 -2.64 -0.07 6.88
N PHE A 108 -2.83 0.24 8.16
CA PHE A 108 -1.75 0.20 9.15
C PHE A 108 -1.11 -1.20 9.27
N PRO A 109 -1.89 -2.28 9.47
CA PRO A 109 -1.32 -3.62 9.49
C PRO A 109 -0.66 -4.02 8.18
N LEU A 110 -1.23 -3.63 7.03
CA LEU A 110 -0.66 -3.92 5.71
C LEU A 110 0.75 -3.34 5.57
N ILE A 111 0.93 -2.05 5.84
CA ILE A 111 2.24 -1.39 5.72
C ILE A 111 3.26 -2.03 6.64
N ARG A 112 2.89 -2.29 7.90
CA ARG A 112 3.77 -2.95 8.85
C ARG A 112 4.21 -4.34 8.38
N THR A 113 3.27 -5.14 7.88
CA THR A 113 3.53 -6.49 7.38
C THR A 113 4.40 -6.48 6.13
N LEU A 114 4.11 -5.64 5.15
CA LEU A 114 4.96 -5.47 3.95
C LEU A 114 6.40 -5.14 4.33
N CYS A 115 6.60 -4.23 5.31
CA CYS A 115 7.93 -3.83 5.75
C CYS A 115 8.63 -4.88 6.62
N SER A 116 7.89 -5.74 7.33
CA SER A 116 8.49 -6.81 8.13
C SER A 116 8.83 -8.05 7.31
N GLU A 117 8.02 -8.40 6.31
CA GLU A 117 8.25 -9.57 5.47
C GLU A 117 9.27 -9.32 4.35
N ASN A 118 9.46 -8.08 3.90
CA ASN A 118 10.27 -7.76 2.73
C ASN A 118 11.53 -6.94 3.03
N ASN A 119 12.51 -7.02 2.13
CA ASN A 119 13.68 -6.14 2.11
C ASN A 119 13.28 -4.77 1.54
N LEU A 120 12.82 -3.86 2.40
CA LEU A 120 12.45 -2.53 1.98
C LEU A 120 13.69 -1.69 1.65
N VAL A 121 13.78 -1.15 0.42
CA VAL A 121 14.86 -0.23 -0.02
C VAL A 121 14.44 1.21 -0.04
N GLY A 122 13.14 1.49 -0.08
CA GLY A 122 12.61 2.85 -0.06
C GLY A 122 11.13 2.88 0.25
N PHE A 123 10.73 3.99 0.84
CA PHE A 123 9.34 4.30 1.17
C PHE A 123 9.12 5.79 0.92
N ASP A 124 8.09 6.14 0.20
CA ASP A 124 7.58 7.51 0.16
C ASP A 124 6.09 7.56 0.56
N LEU A 125 5.67 8.71 1.02
CA LEU A 125 4.28 9.05 1.25
C LEU A 125 3.98 10.33 0.49
N VAL A 126 3.06 10.25 -0.46
CA VAL A 126 2.77 11.32 -1.40
C VAL A 126 1.34 11.83 -1.29
N GLU A 127 1.04 12.88 -2.04
CA GLU A 127 -0.28 13.55 -2.15
C GLU A 127 -0.80 14.16 -0.83
N LEU A 128 -0.03 14.19 0.24
CA LEU A 128 -0.40 14.90 1.47
C LEU A 128 -0.40 16.42 1.25
N ASN A 129 -1.56 17.05 1.43
CA ASN A 129 -1.74 18.50 1.35
C ASN A 129 -2.27 19.08 2.67
N PRO A 130 -1.39 19.51 3.59
CA PRO A 130 -1.81 20.03 4.90
C PRO A 130 -2.65 21.31 4.82
N LEU A 131 -2.57 22.07 3.73
CA LEU A 131 -3.31 23.31 3.58
C LEU A 131 -4.82 23.12 3.41
N VAL A 132 -5.24 21.94 2.97
CA VAL A 132 -6.66 21.58 2.80
C VAL A 132 -7.11 20.52 3.81
N ASP A 133 -6.32 20.25 4.84
CA ASP A 133 -6.64 19.30 5.93
C ASP A 133 -7.28 20.03 7.12
N PRO A 134 -8.63 20.09 7.23
CA PRO A 134 -9.31 20.97 8.18
C PRO A 134 -9.14 20.56 9.65
N GLY A 135 -8.73 19.33 9.93
CA GLY A 135 -8.68 18.78 11.27
C GLY A 135 -7.41 18.03 11.61
N TYR A 136 -6.34 18.21 10.88
CA TYR A 136 -5.08 17.43 11.03
C TYR A 136 -5.24 15.93 10.87
N THR A 137 -6.40 15.45 10.44
CA THR A 137 -6.69 14.01 10.36
C THR A 137 -5.80 13.31 9.34
N THR A 138 -5.58 13.96 8.19
CA THR A 138 -4.70 13.42 7.14
C THR A 138 -3.26 13.38 7.60
N VAL A 139 -2.77 14.46 8.21
CA VAL A 139 -1.41 14.53 8.75
C VAL A 139 -1.20 13.47 9.84
N LEU A 140 -2.20 13.28 10.72
CA LEU A 140 -2.14 12.27 11.78
C LEU A 140 -2.05 10.85 11.20
N ASN A 141 -2.92 10.51 10.25
CA ASN A 141 -2.88 9.20 9.59
C ASN A 141 -1.58 9.00 8.81
N SER A 142 -1.08 10.02 8.12
CA SER A 142 0.21 9.98 7.43
C SER A 142 1.36 9.69 8.39
N SER A 143 1.38 10.35 9.55
CA SER A 143 2.37 10.10 10.60
C SER A 143 2.32 8.66 11.10
N MET A 144 1.12 8.11 11.31
CA MET A 144 0.96 6.72 11.74
C MET A 144 1.43 5.73 10.66
N ILE A 145 1.14 5.98 9.39
CA ILE A 145 1.62 5.14 8.28
C ILE A 145 3.15 5.07 8.25
N VAL A 146 3.82 6.22 8.41
CA VAL A 146 5.29 6.24 8.52
C VAL A 146 5.79 5.46 9.74
N GLN A 147 5.11 5.58 10.89
CA GLN A 147 5.45 4.82 12.08
C GLN A 147 5.26 3.30 11.88
N GLU A 148 4.20 2.88 11.18
CA GLU A 148 3.99 1.48 10.82
C GLU A 148 5.09 0.93 9.91
N CYS A 149 5.53 1.72 8.93
CA CYS A 149 6.69 1.38 8.10
C CYS A 149 7.95 1.18 8.95
N LEU A 150 8.27 2.14 9.82
CA LEU A 150 9.44 2.07 10.70
C LEU A 150 9.35 0.89 11.68
N THR A 151 8.15 0.59 12.18
CA THR A 151 7.89 -0.55 13.05
C THR A 151 8.16 -1.86 12.31
N GLY A 152 7.64 -2.03 11.10
CA GLY A 152 7.90 -3.21 10.27
C GLY A 152 9.40 -3.41 9.99
N ILE A 153 10.13 -2.34 9.65
CA ILE A 153 11.59 -2.39 9.48
C ILE A 153 12.30 -2.82 10.77
N ALA A 154 11.86 -2.29 11.92
CA ALA A 154 12.45 -2.65 13.22
C ALA A 154 12.16 -4.11 13.57
N MET A 155 10.95 -4.60 13.30
CA MET A 155 10.58 -6.01 13.47
C MET A 155 11.47 -6.92 12.63
N ARG A 156 11.62 -6.63 11.33
CA ARG A 156 12.49 -7.39 10.45
C ARG A 156 13.94 -7.45 10.95
N LYS A 157 14.49 -6.33 11.42
CA LYS A 157 15.85 -6.27 11.99
C LYS A 157 16.00 -7.13 13.24
N LYS A 158 14.91 -7.42 13.95
CA LYS A 158 14.88 -8.33 15.11
C LYS A 158 14.55 -9.78 14.73
N GLY A 159 14.41 -10.09 13.44
CA GLY A 159 14.03 -11.42 12.96
C GLY A 159 12.54 -11.73 13.10
N ILE A 160 11.70 -10.75 13.43
CA ILE A 160 10.24 -10.90 13.51
C ILE A 160 9.66 -10.66 12.12
N THR A 161 9.43 -11.73 11.39
CA THR A 161 8.94 -11.69 10.00
C THR A 161 7.66 -12.51 9.82
N GLU A 162 7.13 -13.08 10.88
CA GLU A 162 5.94 -13.93 10.83
C GLU A 162 4.67 -13.09 10.67
N ARG A 163 3.83 -13.53 9.73
CA ARG A 163 2.52 -12.93 9.49
C ARG A 163 1.63 -13.14 10.72
N GLY A 164 0.93 -12.08 11.14
CA GLY A 164 0.04 -12.15 12.30
C GLY A 164 0.71 -12.00 13.67
N TYR A 165 2.02 -11.74 13.75
CA TYR A 165 2.74 -11.47 15.01
C TYR A 165 2.14 -10.33 15.86
N LEU A 166 1.24 -9.53 15.31
CA LEU A 166 0.75 -8.29 15.89
C LEU A 166 -0.39 -8.45 16.89
N ASP A 167 -0.71 -9.65 17.27
CA ASP A 167 -1.59 -9.89 18.41
C ASP A 167 -0.75 -9.85 19.71
N PRO A 168 -0.84 -8.77 20.51
CA PRO A 168 -0.07 -8.69 21.76
C PRO A 168 -0.47 -9.76 22.76
N LEU A 169 -1.63 -10.37 22.61
CA LEU A 169 -2.09 -11.47 23.48
C LEU A 169 -1.37 -12.78 23.15
N ARG A 170 -0.91 -12.99 21.90
CA ARG A 170 -0.10 -14.15 21.54
C ARG A 170 1.27 -14.20 22.21
N LEU A 171 1.75 -13.08 22.72
CA LEU A 171 3.01 -13.03 23.48
C LEU A 171 2.89 -13.69 24.87
N TYR A 172 1.67 -14.00 25.30
CA TYR A 172 1.38 -14.61 26.60
C TYR A 172 0.87 -16.05 26.49
N ASP A 173 0.62 -16.51 25.26
CA ASP A 173 0.32 -17.92 24.99
C ASP A 173 1.64 -18.64 24.71
N ASP A 174 2.46 -18.81 25.75
CA ASP A 174 3.69 -19.62 25.65
C ASP A 174 3.27 -21.10 25.59
N PRO A 175 3.51 -21.82 24.47
CA PRO A 175 3.08 -23.22 24.34
C PRO A 175 3.89 -24.20 25.20
N GLU A 176 4.78 -23.75 26.06
CA GLU A 176 5.58 -24.58 26.96
C GLU A 176 5.02 -24.71 28.40
N GLU A 177 3.80 -24.18 28.66
CA GLU A 177 3.12 -24.38 29.97
C GLU A 177 1.95 -25.40 29.89
N GLU A 178 2.10 -26.51 29.16
CA GLU A 178 1.26 -27.71 29.33
C GLU A 178 2.09 -28.92 29.74
#